data_43806901feb076a6208537f1e08bf6af
#
_entry.id   43806901feb076a6208537f1e08bf6af
#
_cell.length_a   1.000
_cell.length_b   1.000
_cell.length_c   1.000
_cell.angle_alpha   90.00
_cell.angle_beta   90.00
_cell.angle_gamma   90.00
#
_symmetry.space_group_name_H-M   'P 1'
#
loop_
_entity.id
_entity.type
_entity.pdbx_description
1 polymer ?
#
loop_
_entity_poly.entity_id
_entity_poly.type
_entity_poly.pdbx_seq_one_letter_code
_entity_poly.pdbx_strand_id
1 'polypeptide(L)'
;MAEWGFLTNHARVLLHIAHDPGARLRDIAASLGITERRAHGIITDLAEAGYVITRKDGRRNRYQIQAHLPVPEPGTREPAVGEVVALFAARHG
;
A
#
# COMPACT_ATOMS: atom_id res chain seq x y z
N MET A 1 -20.39 11.34 -10.52
CA MET A 1 -19.27 10.54 -9.96
C MET A 1 -18.19 11.49 -9.48
N ALA A 2 -17.66 11.24 -8.31
CA ALA A 2 -16.60 12.08 -7.78
C ALA A 2 -15.28 11.81 -8.52
N GLU A 3 -14.52 12.87 -8.81
CA GLU A 3 -13.21 12.75 -9.45
C GLU A 3 -12.10 12.55 -8.43
N TRP A 4 -12.42 12.63 -7.15
CA TRP A 4 -11.47 12.47 -6.07
C TRP A 4 -11.78 11.21 -5.26
N GLY A 5 -10.78 10.67 -4.59
CA GLY A 5 -10.93 9.53 -3.70
C GLY A 5 -10.56 9.89 -2.27
N PHE A 6 -11.08 9.14 -1.31
CA PHE A 6 -10.75 9.34 0.11
C PHE A 6 -9.32 8.92 0.45
N LEU A 7 -8.73 8.03 -0.34
CA LEU A 7 -7.42 7.48 -0.04
C LEU A 7 -6.34 8.16 -0.85
N THR A 8 -5.19 8.36 -0.21
CA THR A 8 -3.99 8.82 -0.89
C THR A 8 -3.43 7.69 -1.77
N ASN A 9 -2.53 8.03 -2.67
CA ASN A 9 -1.84 7.02 -3.47
C ASN A 9 -0.99 6.10 -2.61
N HIS A 10 -0.43 6.60 -1.50
CA HIS A 10 0.30 5.76 -0.55
C HIS A 10 -0.60 4.68 0.03
N ALA A 11 -1.82 5.05 0.44
CA ALA A 11 -2.78 4.08 0.96
C ALA A 11 -3.19 3.07 -0.13
N ARG A 12 -3.39 3.53 -1.36
CA ARG A 12 -3.79 2.66 -2.47
C ARG A 12 -2.69 1.65 -2.82
N VAL A 13 -1.43 2.08 -2.82
CA VAL A 13 -0.31 1.16 -3.04
C VAL A 13 -0.27 0.10 -1.95
N LEU A 14 -0.44 0.53 -0.70
CA LEU A 14 -0.45 -0.40 0.43
C LEU A 14 -1.56 -1.43 0.30
N LEU A 15 -2.76 -1.00 -0.07
CA LEU A 15 -3.90 -1.90 -0.28
C LEU A 15 -3.65 -2.89 -1.42
N HIS A 16 -3.04 -2.42 -2.50
CA HIS A 16 -2.70 -3.29 -3.64
C HIS A 16 -1.72 -4.38 -3.21
N ILE A 17 -0.70 -4.01 -2.45
CA ILE A 17 0.29 -4.95 -1.92
C ILE A 17 -0.38 -5.96 -0.97
N ALA A 18 -1.30 -5.50 -0.13
CA ALA A 18 -2.02 -6.38 0.78
C ALA A 18 -2.82 -7.43 0.03
N HIS A 19 -3.41 -7.04 -1.09
CA HIS A 19 -4.21 -7.92 -1.93
C HIS A 19 -3.34 -8.87 -2.76
N ASP A 20 -2.20 -8.38 -3.24
CA ASP A 20 -1.28 -9.17 -4.06
C ASP A 20 0.17 -8.84 -3.71
N PRO A 21 0.76 -9.52 -2.73
CA PRO A 21 2.15 -9.26 -2.31
C PRO A 21 3.18 -9.52 -3.39
N GLY A 22 2.84 -10.31 -4.40
CA GLY A 22 3.72 -10.62 -5.52
C GLY A 22 3.53 -9.71 -6.73
N ALA A 23 2.69 -8.66 -6.62
CA ALA A 23 2.44 -7.76 -7.73
C ALA A 23 3.73 -7.05 -8.17
N ARG A 24 3.89 -6.90 -9.47
CA ARG A 24 5.02 -6.17 -10.02
C ARG A 24 4.77 -4.68 -9.94
N LEU A 25 5.85 -3.92 -9.87
CA LEU A 25 5.78 -2.46 -9.81
C LEU A 25 4.93 -1.87 -10.94
N ARG A 26 5.11 -2.36 -12.17
CA ARG A 26 4.34 -1.89 -13.32
C ARG A 26 2.86 -2.17 -13.18
N ASP A 27 2.48 -3.29 -12.55
CA ASP A 27 1.07 -3.64 -12.34
C ASP A 27 0.44 -2.74 -11.28
N ILE A 28 1.17 -2.43 -10.23
CA ILE A 28 0.74 -1.48 -9.21
C ILE A 28 0.53 -0.10 -9.84
N ALA A 29 1.50 0.36 -10.60
CA ALA A 29 1.43 1.66 -11.28
C ALA A 29 0.23 1.73 -12.23
N ALA A 30 0.05 0.69 -13.05
CA ALA A 30 -1.07 0.64 -14.00
C ALA A 30 -2.42 0.66 -13.29
N SER A 31 -2.53 -0.09 -12.19
CA SER A 31 -3.76 -0.16 -11.39
C SER A 31 -4.16 1.20 -10.83
N LEU A 32 -3.18 2.01 -10.46
CA LEU A 32 -3.41 3.34 -9.87
C LEU A 32 -3.43 4.46 -10.90
N GLY A 33 -3.08 4.18 -12.15
CA GLY A 33 -2.98 5.22 -13.17
C GLY A 33 -1.81 6.17 -12.97
N ILE A 34 -0.72 5.69 -12.40
CA ILE A 34 0.50 6.48 -12.16
C ILE A 34 1.69 5.83 -12.86
N THR A 35 2.80 6.56 -12.93
CA THR A 35 4.03 6.03 -13.51
C THR A 35 4.69 5.01 -12.59
N GLU A 36 5.52 4.14 -13.15
CA GLU A 36 6.32 3.22 -12.34
C GLU A 36 7.26 3.97 -11.41
N ARG A 37 7.82 5.07 -11.89
CA ARG A 37 8.70 5.92 -11.07
C ARG A 37 7.97 6.45 -9.85
N ARG A 38 6.73 6.91 -10.03
CA ARG A 38 5.91 7.41 -8.93
C ARG A 38 5.58 6.28 -7.94
N ALA A 39 5.19 5.13 -8.47
CA ALA A 39 4.89 3.96 -7.63
C ALA A 39 6.12 3.53 -6.83
N HIS A 40 7.29 3.52 -7.45
CA HIS A 40 8.54 3.19 -6.77
C HIS A 40 8.82 4.16 -5.61
N GLY A 41 8.63 5.45 -5.84
CA GLY A 41 8.81 6.46 -4.80
C GLY A 41 7.87 6.25 -3.62
N ILE A 42 6.62 5.89 -3.90
CA ILE A 42 5.63 5.59 -2.86
C ILE A 42 6.05 4.37 -2.04
N ILE A 43 6.49 3.30 -2.71
CA ILE A 43 6.96 2.10 -2.01
C ILE A 43 8.18 2.42 -1.14
N THR A 44 9.09 3.25 -1.65
CA THR A 44 10.24 3.71 -0.88
C THR A 44 9.81 4.46 0.37
N ASP A 45 8.84 5.36 0.24
CA ASP A 45 8.29 6.09 1.39
C ASP A 45 7.70 5.14 2.43
N LEU A 46 6.92 4.16 1.97
CA LEU A 46 6.31 3.17 2.86
C LEU A 46 7.36 2.29 3.55
N ALA A 47 8.41 1.94 2.82
CA ALA A 47 9.51 1.14 3.38
C ALA A 47 10.31 1.93 4.42
N GLU A 48 10.60 3.20 4.13
CA GLU A 48 11.32 4.06 5.06
C GLU A 48 10.52 4.31 6.35
N ALA A 49 9.20 4.39 6.23
CA ALA A 49 8.31 4.54 7.38
C ALA A 49 8.10 3.21 8.13
N GLY A 50 8.59 2.10 7.59
CA GLY A 50 8.49 0.80 8.23
C GLY A 50 7.22 0.02 7.95
N TYR A 51 6.30 0.54 7.11
CA TYR A 51 5.05 -0.14 6.80
C TYR A 51 5.22 -1.32 5.86
N VAL A 52 6.23 -1.28 5.01
CA VAL A 52 6.49 -2.31 4.01
C VAL A 52 7.92 -2.79 4.13
N ILE A 53 8.09 -4.11 4.07
CA ILE A 53 9.41 -4.73 3.95
C ILE A 53 9.49 -5.35 2.57
N THR A 54 10.54 -5.03 1.82
CA THR A 54 10.79 -5.61 0.51
C THR A 54 11.70 -6.82 0.68
N ARG A 55 11.28 -7.95 0.14
CA ARG A 55 12.08 -9.18 0.14
C ARG A 55 12.36 -9.60 -1.30
N LYS A 56 13.54 -10.13 -1.54
CA LYS A 56 13.88 -10.72 -2.83
C LYS A 56 13.36 -12.15 -2.88
N ASP A 57 12.70 -12.49 -3.97
CA ASP A 57 12.25 -13.83 -4.28
C ASP A 57 12.71 -14.15 -5.71
N GLY A 58 13.93 -14.68 -5.82
CA GLY A 58 14.59 -14.81 -7.11
C GLY A 58 14.91 -13.43 -7.68
N ARG A 59 14.40 -13.14 -8.88
CA ARG A 59 14.61 -11.85 -9.56
C ARG A 59 13.51 -10.84 -9.26
N ARG A 60 12.50 -11.25 -8.49
CA ARG A 60 11.34 -10.42 -8.18
C ARG A 60 11.41 -9.91 -6.75
N ASN A 61 10.79 -8.77 -6.52
CA ASN A 61 10.55 -8.26 -5.18
C ASN A 61 9.19 -8.76 -4.70
N ARG A 62 9.14 -9.16 -3.43
CA ARG A 62 7.89 -9.40 -2.72
C ARG A 62 7.79 -8.40 -1.59
N TYR A 63 6.58 -7.94 -1.34
CA TYR A 63 6.34 -6.93 -0.33
C TYR A 63 5.57 -7.52 0.83
N GLN A 64 5.96 -7.17 2.03
CA GLN A 64 5.30 -7.61 3.25
C GLN A 64 4.88 -6.41 4.06
N ILE A 65 3.63 -6.37 4.49
CA ILE A 65 3.08 -5.26 5.26
C ILE A 65 3.29 -5.53 6.75
N GLN A 66 3.75 -4.51 7.47
CA GLN A 66 3.86 -4.54 8.93
C GLN A 66 2.53 -4.11 9.53
N ALA A 67 1.60 -5.05 9.65
CA ALA A 67 0.21 -4.79 9.98
C ALA A 67 -0.02 -4.16 11.36
N HIS A 68 0.93 -4.32 12.27
CA HIS A 68 0.78 -3.83 13.66
C HIS A 68 1.13 -2.36 13.83
N LEU A 69 1.77 -1.73 12.84
CA LEU A 69 2.19 -0.33 12.97
C LEU A 69 1.00 0.63 12.92
N PRO A 70 1.00 1.66 13.75
CA PRO A 70 -0.08 2.65 13.74
C PRO A 70 0.01 3.55 12.52
N VAL A 71 -1.15 3.96 12.03
CA VAL A 71 -1.28 4.96 10.97
C VAL A 71 -1.51 6.30 11.64
N PRO A 72 -0.59 7.27 11.51
CA PRO A 72 -0.80 8.59 12.11
C PRO A 72 -1.92 9.31 11.39
N GLU A 73 -2.97 9.63 12.14
CA GLU A 73 -4.14 10.32 11.60
C GLU A 73 -4.60 11.39 12.57
N PRO A 74 -4.32 12.67 12.26
CA PRO A 74 -4.68 13.76 13.16
C PRO A 74 -6.18 13.79 13.45
N GLY A 75 -6.53 14.01 14.71
CA GLY A 75 -7.92 14.14 15.11
C GLY A 75 -8.63 12.83 15.40
N THR A 76 -7.96 11.70 15.22
CA THR A 76 -8.51 10.39 15.52
C THR A 76 -7.54 9.57 16.35
N ARG A 77 -8.00 8.47 16.92
CA ARG A 77 -7.07 7.53 17.50
C ARG A 77 -6.33 6.84 16.34
N GLU A 78 -5.10 6.45 16.58
CA GLU A 78 -4.25 5.86 15.55
C GLU A 78 -4.53 4.36 15.40
N PRO A 79 -5.28 3.94 14.36
CA PRO A 79 -5.50 2.52 14.11
C PRO A 79 -4.23 1.85 13.60
N ALA A 80 -4.08 0.56 13.82
CA ALA A 80 -3.00 -0.20 13.20
C ALA A 80 -3.26 -0.28 11.69
N VAL A 81 -2.18 -0.25 10.89
CA VAL A 81 -2.31 -0.29 9.43
C VAL A 81 -3.08 -1.54 8.97
N GLY A 82 -2.92 -2.65 9.68
CA GLY A 82 -3.67 -3.88 9.37
C GLY A 82 -5.17 -3.72 9.51
N GLU A 83 -5.64 -2.90 10.46
CA GLU A 83 -7.06 -2.61 10.62
C GLU A 83 -7.61 -1.84 9.43
N VAL A 84 -6.85 -0.86 8.94
CA VAL A 84 -7.24 -0.07 7.77
C VAL A 84 -7.30 -0.97 6.53
N VAL A 85 -6.29 -1.79 6.33
CA VAL A 85 -6.25 -2.74 5.22
C VAL A 85 -7.45 -3.69 5.27
N ALA A 86 -7.77 -4.22 6.45
CA ALA A 86 -8.88 -5.16 6.61
C ALA A 86 -10.22 -4.56 6.22
N LEU A 87 -10.45 -3.28 6.53
CA LEU A 87 -11.69 -2.60 6.15
C LEU A 87 -11.91 -2.60 4.64
N PHE A 88 -10.86 -2.41 3.86
CA PHE A 88 -10.97 -2.37 2.41
C PHE A 88 -10.91 -3.77 1.79
N ALA A 89 -10.15 -4.68 2.37
CA ALA A 89 -10.06 -6.06 1.89
C ALA A 89 -11.41 -6.78 1.99
N ALA A 90 -12.18 -6.51 3.04
CA ALA A 90 -13.49 -7.14 3.27
C ALA A 90 -14.49 -6.83 2.15
N ARG A 91 -14.25 -5.81 1.33
CA ARG A 91 -15.15 -5.43 0.24
C ARG A 91 -14.91 -6.18 -1.04
N HIS A 92 -13.84 -6.95 -1.10
CA HIS A 92 -13.49 -7.72 -2.30
C HIS A 92 -13.88 -9.19 -2.20
N GLY A 93 -14.68 -9.47 -1.21
CA GLY A 93 -15.10 -10.84 -0.91
C GLY A 93 -15.75 -11.59 -2.04
#